data_0407c7ff2cf3582f9cb584b6e073663c
#
_entry.id   0407c7ff2cf3582f9cb584b6e073663c
#
_cell.length_a   1.000
_cell.length_b   1.000
_cell.length_c   1.000
_cell.angle_alpha   90.00
_cell.angle_beta   90.00
_cell.angle_gamma   90.00
#
_symmetry.space_group_name_H-M   'P 1'
#
loop_
_entity.id
_entity.type
_entity.pdbx_description
1 polymer ?
#
loop_
_entity_poly.entity_id
_entity_poly.type
_entity_poly.pdbx_seq_one_letter_code
_entity_poly.pdbx_strand_id
1 'polypeptide(L)'
;GSLLEHYSRTQRLDGPGPARQKVEYVSDMLLALQTADTHQAFELRAHVGNYTLFLSGLFSEAIKRRTERGAPDIFFYEQIGRSNFHMASEHRDAVKFGLDRIFDELARGFHEARLALNDLATRLLHFENPPPIPNA
;
A
#
# COMPACT_ATOMS: atom_id res chain seq x y z
N GLY A 1 4.75 -0.12 16.63
CA GLY A 1 5.86 -0.75 16.06
C GLY A 1 6.71 0.13 15.20
N SER A 2 7.91 -0.27 15.04
CA SER A 2 8.92 0.49 14.31
C SER A 2 8.57 0.74 12.85
N LEU A 3 7.90 -0.20 12.19
CA LEU A 3 7.53 -0.03 10.78
C LEU A 3 6.51 1.09 10.59
N LEU A 4 5.52 1.15 11.47
CA LEU A 4 4.51 2.20 11.42
C LEU A 4 5.10 3.57 11.74
N GLU A 5 5.98 3.62 12.75
CA GLU A 5 6.69 4.84 13.08
C GLU A 5 7.57 5.31 11.94
N HIS A 6 8.27 4.39 11.30
CA HIS A 6 9.11 4.70 10.15
C HIS A 6 8.26 5.25 8.99
N TYR A 7 7.12 4.64 8.72
CA TYR A 7 6.19 5.12 7.69
C TYR A 7 5.70 6.52 7.99
N SER A 8 5.27 6.79 9.23
CA SER A 8 4.80 8.11 9.64
C SER A 8 5.89 9.16 9.54
N ARG A 9 7.12 8.79 9.91
CA ARG A 9 8.26 9.69 9.81
C ARG A 9 8.59 10.01 8.35
N THR A 10 8.55 9.01 7.47
CA THR A 10 8.79 9.20 6.05
C THR A 10 7.76 10.12 5.42
N GLN A 11 6.50 10.00 5.85
CA GLN A 11 5.43 10.87 5.37
C GLN A 11 5.63 12.34 5.78
N ARG A 12 6.25 12.57 6.93
CA ARG A 12 6.48 13.93 7.46
C ARG A 12 7.73 14.58 6.88
N LEU A 13 8.68 13.79 6.41
CA LEU A 13 9.90 14.30 5.82
C LEU A 13 9.60 14.71 4.40
N ASP A 14 9.39 16.01 4.21
CA ASP A 14 9.15 16.59 2.89
C ASP A 14 10.45 16.62 2.10
N GLY A 15 10.83 15.49 1.54
CA GLY A 15 11.91 15.44 0.58
C GLY A 15 11.43 15.94 -0.79
N PRO A 16 12.31 15.99 -1.78
CA PRO A 16 12.01 16.51 -3.11
C PRO A 16 10.99 15.67 -3.90
N GLY A 17 10.26 14.80 -3.24
CA GLY A 17 9.14 14.09 -3.85
C GLY A 17 8.60 13.04 -2.91
N PRO A 18 7.41 13.30 -2.31
CA PRO A 18 6.76 12.30 -1.47
C PRO A 18 6.61 10.94 -2.15
N ALA A 19 6.40 10.91 -3.48
CA ALA A 19 6.27 9.66 -4.19
C ALA A 19 7.61 8.95 -4.39
N ARG A 20 8.70 9.70 -4.54
CA ARG A 20 10.03 9.11 -4.59
C ARG A 20 10.36 8.40 -3.27
N GLN A 21 10.06 9.06 -2.14
CA GLN A 21 10.22 8.47 -0.83
C GLN A 21 9.38 7.21 -0.65
N LYS A 22 8.15 7.20 -1.19
CA LYS A 22 7.25 6.05 -1.10
C LYS A 22 7.79 4.86 -1.89
N VAL A 23 8.34 5.08 -3.08
CA VAL A 23 8.99 4.03 -3.87
C VAL A 23 10.21 3.50 -3.14
N GLU A 24 11.04 4.38 -2.59
CA GLU A 24 12.22 3.99 -1.82
C GLU A 24 11.84 3.19 -0.59
N TYR A 25 10.75 3.55 0.08
CA TYR A 25 10.25 2.83 1.23
C TYR A 25 9.88 1.39 0.89
N VAL A 26 9.15 1.19 -0.22
CA VAL A 26 8.81 -0.16 -0.70
C VAL A 26 10.08 -0.93 -1.03
N SER A 27 11.02 -0.31 -1.73
CA SER A 27 12.29 -0.94 -2.09
C SER A 27 13.08 -1.35 -0.85
N ASP A 28 13.13 -0.49 0.15
CA ASP A 28 13.82 -0.78 1.41
C ASP A 28 13.21 -1.97 2.14
N MET A 29 11.89 -2.07 2.16
CA MET A 29 11.21 -3.21 2.77
C MET A 29 11.52 -4.51 2.03
N LEU A 30 11.53 -4.46 0.69
CA LEU A 30 11.85 -5.63 -0.12
C LEU A 30 13.30 -6.07 0.07
N LEU A 31 14.23 -5.12 0.21
CA LEU A 31 15.62 -5.42 0.52
C LEU A 31 15.77 -6.05 1.91
N ALA A 32 15.00 -5.55 2.89
CA ALA A 32 15.04 -6.09 4.24
C ALA A 32 14.62 -7.56 4.30
N LEU A 33 13.80 -8.01 3.34
CA LEU A 33 13.41 -9.43 3.26
C LEU A 33 14.61 -10.36 3.04
N GLN A 34 15.68 -9.88 2.42
CA GLN A 34 16.85 -10.71 2.11
C GLN A 34 17.60 -11.17 3.36
N THR A 35 17.54 -10.38 4.43
CA THR A 35 18.24 -10.68 5.68
C THR A 35 17.29 -10.94 6.85
N ALA A 36 15.99 -10.94 6.59
CA ALA A 36 14.98 -11.14 7.63
C ALA A 36 14.93 -12.61 8.06
N ASP A 37 14.71 -12.84 9.36
CA ASP A 37 14.36 -14.18 9.83
C ASP A 37 12.92 -14.51 9.41
N THR A 38 12.48 -15.74 9.70
CA THR A 38 11.18 -16.21 9.27
C THR A 38 10.02 -15.34 9.77
N HIS A 39 10.07 -14.96 11.04
CA HIS A 39 9.01 -14.15 11.65
C HIS A 39 9.00 -12.72 11.08
N GLN A 40 10.19 -12.14 10.95
CA GLN A 40 10.32 -10.80 10.37
C GLN A 40 9.86 -10.79 8.92
N ALA A 41 10.15 -11.86 8.17
CA ALA A 41 9.72 -11.97 6.78
C ALA A 41 8.20 -11.94 6.67
N PHE A 42 7.49 -12.63 7.55
CA PHE A 42 6.03 -12.61 7.58
C PHE A 42 5.52 -11.19 7.82
N GLU A 43 6.05 -10.51 8.82
CA GLU A 43 5.65 -9.14 9.13
C GLU A 43 5.91 -8.19 7.97
N LEU A 44 7.09 -8.30 7.35
CA LEU A 44 7.45 -7.45 6.21
C LEU A 44 6.53 -7.68 5.01
N ARG A 45 6.22 -8.94 4.69
CA ARG A 45 5.34 -9.25 3.56
C ARG A 45 3.93 -8.70 3.79
N ALA A 46 3.40 -8.87 4.98
CA ALA A 46 2.09 -8.34 5.35
C ALA A 46 2.10 -6.81 5.25
N HIS A 47 3.17 -6.18 5.71
CA HIS A 47 3.30 -4.73 5.69
C HIS A 47 3.44 -4.18 4.27
N VAL A 48 4.23 -4.83 3.42
CA VAL A 48 4.34 -4.44 2.01
C VAL A 48 2.97 -4.52 1.32
N GLY A 49 2.22 -5.59 1.57
CA GLY A 49 0.87 -5.75 1.04
C GLY A 49 -0.04 -4.60 1.47
N ASN A 50 -0.08 -4.32 2.78
CA ASN A 50 -0.90 -3.24 3.32
C ASN A 50 -0.49 -1.88 2.77
N TYR A 51 0.81 -1.60 2.78
CA TYR A 51 1.32 -0.31 2.33
C TYR A 51 0.99 -0.04 0.87
N THR A 52 1.23 -1.03 -0.01
CA THR A 52 0.97 -0.87 -1.43
C THR A 52 -0.53 -0.77 -1.73
N LEU A 53 -1.36 -1.47 -0.97
CA LEU A 53 -2.81 -1.39 -1.11
C LEU A 53 -3.32 0.00 -0.78
N PHE A 54 -2.95 0.52 0.40
CA PHE A 54 -3.40 1.85 0.81
C PHE A 54 -2.83 2.94 -0.09
N LEU A 55 -1.55 2.83 -0.45
CA LEU A 55 -0.92 3.81 -1.32
C LEU A 55 -1.60 3.87 -2.70
N SER A 56 -1.78 2.71 -3.33
CA SER A 56 -2.38 2.66 -4.67
C SER A 56 -3.89 2.95 -4.66
N GLY A 57 -4.57 2.68 -3.54
CA GLY A 57 -6.00 2.98 -3.41
C GLY A 57 -6.25 4.45 -3.11
N LEU A 58 -5.63 4.97 -2.04
CA LEU A 58 -5.92 6.33 -1.57
C LEU A 58 -5.21 7.41 -2.38
N PHE A 59 -4.05 7.10 -2.99
CA PHE A 59 -3.23 8.07 -3.70
C PHE A 59 -3.06 7.72 -5.17
N SER A 60 -4.09 7.12 -5.78
CA SER A 60 -4.02 6.66 -7.17
C SER A 60 -3.75 7.81 -8.15
N GLU A 61 -4.34 8.98 -7.92
CA GLU A 61 -4.13 10.13 -8.80
C GLU A 61 -2.70 10.64 -8.74
N ALA A 62 -2.10 10.66 -7.55
CA ALA A 62 -0.71 11.06 -7.39
C ALA A 62 0.22 10.09 -8.12
N ILE A 63 -0.07 8.79 -8.04
CA ILE A 63 0.70 7.77 -8.74
C ILE A 63 0.59 7.98 -10.26
N LYS A 64 -0.61 8.21 -10.78
CA LYS A 64 -0.84 8.44 -12.20
C LYS A 64 -0.04 9.64 -12.72
N ARG A 65 -0.07 10.74 -11.99
CA ARG A 65 0.69 11.94 -12.38
C ARG A 65 2.19 11.68 -12.45
N ARG A 66 2.71 10.86 -11.54
CA ARG A 66 4.14 10.54 -11.50
C ARG A 66 4.54 9.52 -12.53
N THR A 67 3.63 8.64 -12.90
CA THR A 67 3.85 7.68 -13.99
C THR A 67 4.17 8.44 -15.29
N GLU A 68 3.54 9.57 -15.50
CA GLU A 68 3.82 10.44 -16.64
C GLU A 68 5.25 10.96 -16.65
N ARG A 69 5.91 10.96 -15.48
CA ARG A 69 7.30 11.40 -15.32
C ARG A 69 8.27 10.22 -15.16
N GLY A 70 7.83 9.01 -15.47
CA GLY A 70 8.69 7.83 -15.45
C GLY A 70 8.69 7.05 -14.13
N ALA A 71 7.86 7.42 -13.15
CA ALA A 71 7.73 6.66 -11.92
C ALA A 71 6.91 5.37 -12.14
N PRO A 72 7.03 4.37 -11.25
CA PRO A 72 6.24 3.15 -11.35
C PRO A 72 4.75 3.45 -11.36
N ASP A 73 4.00 2.66 -12.13
CA ASP A 73 2.56 2.83 -12.28
C ASP A 73 1.78 2.05 -11.21
N ILE A 74 0.45 2.18 -11.26
CA ILE A 74 -0.44 1.48 -10.33
C ILE A 74 -0.28 -0.03 -10.44
N PHE A 75 -0.06 -0.53 -11.66
CA PHE A 75 0.13 -1.95 -11.89
C PHE A 75 1.33 -2.51 -11.14
N PHE A 76 2.41 -1.75 -11.06
CA PHE A 76 3.59 -2.11 -10.27
C PHE A 76 3.22 -2.35 -8.80
N TYR A 77 2.46 -1.43 -8.20
CA TYR A 77 2.04 -1.56 -6.80
C TYR A 77 1.08 -2.72 -6.60
N GLU A 78 0.16 -2.95 -7.54
CA GLU A 78 -0.74 -4.10 -7.47
C GLU A 78 0.03 -5.43 -7.50
N GLN A 79 1.02 -5.55 -8.38
CA GLN A 79 1.81 -6.77 -8.49
C GLN A 79 2.58 -7.06 -7.22
N ILE A 80 3.23 -6.05 -6.67
CA ILE A 80 3.99 -6.20 -5.42
C ILE A 80 3.06 -6.53 -4.26
N GLY A 81 1.95 -5.83 -4.14
CA GLY A 81 1.01 -6.03 -3.04
C GLY A 81 0.38 -7.41 -3.06
N ARG A 82 -0.11 -7.83 -4.22
CA ARG A 82 -0.72 -9.15 -4.37
C ARG A 82 0.27 -10.27 -4.07
N SER A 83 1.47 -10.16 -4.62
CA SER A 83 2.52 -11.14 -4.42
C SER A 83 2.88 -11.28 -2.94
N ASN A 84 3.02 -10.16 -2.24
CA ASN A 84 3.39 -10.19 -0.83
C ASN A 84 2.26 -10.66 0.07
N PHE A 85 1.01 -10.29 -0.21
CA PHE A 85 -0.13 -10.85 0.51
C PHE A 85 -0.25 -12.36 0.29
N HIS A 86 -0.01 -12.81 -0.94
CA HIS A 86 -0.05 -14.24 -1.25
C HIS A 86 1.02 -15.00 -0.45
N MET A 87 2.25 -14.50 -0.46
CA MET A 87 3.33 -15.11 0.30
C MET A 87 3.05 -15.08 1.80
N ALA A 88 2.46 -14.00 2.31
CA ALA A 88 2.06 -13.93 3.71
C ALA A 88 0.99 -14.98 4.02
N SER A 89 0.03 -15.20 3.11
CA SER A 89 -1.03 -16.19 3.32
C SER A 89 -0.49 -17.61 3.45
N GLU A 90 0.60 -17.91 2.77
CA GLU A 90 1.20 -19.24 2.78
C GLU A 90 2.20 -19.43 3.91
N HIS A 91 2.51 -18.38 4.64
CA HIS A 91 3.49 -18.44 5.71
C HIS A 91 2.92 -19.20 6.93
N ARG A 92 3.79 -19.99 7.60
CA ARG A 92 3.39 -20.75 8.79
C ARG A 92 2.79 -19.86 9.88
N ASP A 93 3.29 -18.64 10.04
CA ASP A 93 2.80 -17.69 11.04
C ASP A 93 1.37 -17.24 10.72
N ALA A 94 1.01 -17.12 9.45
CA ALA A 94 -0.36 -16.80 9.06
C ALA A 94 -1.32 -17.88 9.54
N VAL A 95 -0.97 -19.15 9.28
CA VAL A 95 -1.78 -20.28 9.74
C VAL A 95 -1.87 -20.30 11.26
N LYS A 96 -0.74 -20.12 11.93
CA LYS A 96 -0.66 -20.12 13.39
C LYS A 96 -1.59 -19.07 14.02
N PHE A 97 -1.67 -17.90 13.44
CA PHE A 97 -2.49 -16.81 13.96
C PHE A 97 -3.88 -16.72 13.33
N GLY A 98 -4.24 -17.67 12.46
CA GLY A 98 -5.53 -17.67 11.80
C GLY A 98 -5.72 -16.57 10.78
N LEU A 99 -4.65 -16.08 10.17
CA LEU A 99 -4.64 -14.96 9.24
C LEU A 99 -4.49 -15.38 7.78
N ASP A 100 -4.27 -16.67 7.52
CA ASP A 100 -4.00 -17.18 6.19
C ASP A 100 -5.14 -16.88 5.20
N ARG A 101 -6.38 -17.06 5.63
CA ARG A 101 -7.54 -16.80 4.78
C ARG A 101 -7.67 -15.32 4.44
N ILE A 102 -7.46 -14.45 5.43
CA ILE A 102 -7.57 -13.00 5.23
C ILE A 102 -6.52 -12.53 4.23
N PHE A 103 -5.27 -12.98 4.37
CA PHE A 103 -4.22 -12.59 3.43
C PHE A 103 -4.46 -13.16 2.04
N ASP A 104 -4.99 -14.36 1.93
CA ASP A 104 -5.34 -14.94 0.64
C ASP A 104 -6.45 -14.12 -0.05
N GLU A 105 -7.47 -13.74 0.71
CA GLU A 105 -8.56 -12.90 0.19
C GLU A 105 -8.05 -11.52 -0.25
N LEU A 106 -7.14 -10.92 0.51
CA LEU A 106 -6.54 -9.65 0.14
C LEU A 106 -5.68 -9.75 -1.11
N ALA A 107 -4.97 -10.87 -1.27
CA ALA A 107 -4.19 -11.10 -2.48
C ALA A 107 -5.09 -11.23 -3.71
N ARG A 108 -6.15 -12.01 -3.61
CA ARG A 108 -7.07 -12.24 -4.72
C ARG A 108 -7.91 -11.02 -5.06
N GLY A 109 -8.37 -10.31 -4.03
CA GLY A 109 -9.23 -9.14 -4.17
C GLY A 109 -8.50 -7.81 -4.14
N PHE A 110 -7.19 -7.80 -4.34
CA PHE A 110 -6.39 -6.58 -4.23
C PHE A 110 -6.89 -5.47 -5.13
N HIS A 111 -7.18 -5.79 -6.39
CA HIS A 111 -7.65 -4.82 -7.37
C HIS A 111 -8.98 -4.19 -6.92
N GLU A 112 -9.93 -5.02 -6.52
CA GLU A 112 -11.24 -4.53 -6.05
C GLU A 112 -11.11 -3.71 -4.77
N ALA A 113 -10.26 -4.14 -3.84
CA ALA A 113 -10.00 -3.42 -2.61
C ALA A 113 -9.37 -2.05 -2.91
N ARG A 114 -8.42 -2.00 -3.84
CA ARG A 114 -7.80 -0.76 -4.26
C ARG A 114 -8.85 0.22 -4.83
N LEU A 115 -9.72 -0.28 -5.70
CA LEU A 115 -10.78 0.54 -6.30
C LEU A 115 -11.77 1.04 -5.24
N ALA A 116 -12.11 0.19 -4.26
CA ALA A 116 -12.98 0.59 -3.16
C ALA A 116 -12.36 1.70 -2.30
N LEU A 117 -11.06 1.59 -2.02
CA LEU A 117 -10.33 2.63 -1.29
C LEU A 117 -10.28 3.93 -2.08
N ASN A 118 -10.09 3.83 -3.39
CA ASN A 118 -10.08 5.02 -4.25
C ASN A 118 -11.45 5.71 -4.25
N ASP A 119 -12.51 4.93 -4.32
CA ASP A 119 -13.88 5.46 -4.26
C ASP A 119 -14.14 6.14 -2.90
N LEU A 120 -13.74 5.49 -1.82
CA LEU A 120 -13.85 6.06 -0.48
C LEU A 120 -13.09 7.38 -0.36
N ALA A 121 -11.85 7.42 -0.84
CA ALA A 121 -11.04 8.64 -0.80
C ALA A 121 -11.71 9.78 -1.57
N THR A 122 -12.26 9.48 -2.74
CA THR A 122 -12.97 10.47 -3.55
C THR A 122 -14.19 11.00 -2.84
N ARG A 123 -14.97 10.13 -2.20
CA ARG A 123 -16.18 10.52 -1.45
C ARG A 123 -15.82 11.36 -0.23
N LEU A 124 -14.76 11.00 0.49
CA LEU A 124 -14.31 11.76 1.65
C LEU A 124 -13.82 13.15 1.24
N LEU A 125 -13.15 13.28 0.11
CA LEU A 125 -12.72 14.56 -0.43
C LEU A 125 -13.94 15.44 -0.73
N HIS A 126 -14.97 14.89 -1.34
CA HIS A 126 -16.21 15.62 -1.62
C HIS A 126 -16.95 15.99 -0.34
N PHE A 127 -16.88 15.17 0.68
CA PHE A 127 -17.49 15.45 1.97
C PHE A 127 -16.79 16.63 2.68
N GLU A 128 -15.48 16.66 2.65
CA GLU A 128 -14.68 17.73 3.27
C GLU A 128 -14.72 19.02 2.47
N ASN A 129 -14.77 18.92 1.15
CA ASN A 129 -14.79 20.05 0.23
C ASN A 129 -15.94 19.86 -0.76
N PRO A 130 -17.19 20.01 -0.29
CA PRO A 130 -18.31 19.76 -1.18
C PRO A 130 -18.32 20.76 -2.34
N PRO A 131 -18.73 20.30 -3.55
CA PRO A 131 -18.85 21.23 -4.68
C PRO A 131 -19.86 22.32 -4.34
N PRO A 132 -19.70 23.52 -4.96
CA PRO A 132 -20.66 24.61 -4.73
C PRO A 132 -22.08 24.15 -5.05
N ILE A 133 -23.01 24.50 -4.16
CA ILE A 133 -24.42 24.18 -4.41
C ILE A 133 -24.88 25.00 -5.61
N PRO A 134 -25.43 24.34 -6.67
CA PRO A 134 -25.94 25.10 -7.80
C PRO A 134 -27.02 26.07 -7.31
N ASN A 135 -26.95 27.30 -7.77
CA ASN A 135 -27.98 28.28 -7.48
C ASN A 135 -29.32 27.79 -8.03
N ALA A 136 -30.25 27.64 -7.13
CA ALA A 136 -31.58 27.24 -7.53
C ALA A 136 -32.24 28.35 -8.36
#